data_8f0ba69788355fa9ce6720d8e4a93620
#
_entry.id   8f0ba69788355fa9ce6720d8e4a93620
#
_cell.length_a   1.000
_cell.length_b   1.000
_cell.length_c   1.000
_cell.angle_alpha   90.00
_cell.angle_beta   90.00
_cell.angle_gamma   90.00
#
_symmetry.space_group_name_H-M   'P 1'
#
loop_
_entity.id
_entity.type
_entity.pdbx_description
1 polymer ?
#
loop_
_entity_poly.entity_id
_entity_poly.type
_entity_poly.pdbx_seq_one_letter_code
_entity_poly.pdbx_strand_id
1 'polypeptide(L)'
;MGYIKIKMKFWSQQPVFHIYNLLYWLNPSGIINKEMPVINKYTNIIDIKSYGISEIKDTLLERLCHFIKIYYIQSSNTTYSPTKTNIIEYLKCCNHESYLTLYEKNKLLFEKGQVTNSISTDIVSVITARSMNITFKNKPAFTLYYVDNLCVHPDYRKHGIAQQMIETHYYNLRKNNKKIQVCLFKREGELNAIVPLVAYKTTGYNIKNVSLFNTSSSSSFSQNQQYLNVIEIGSSQLSLLLDFVYSQKHNFECIIMPDVSNIINMIKTENIYIYGVINGTYLSAVYVFRKPNLYYEREEALECIMSIDGFTNNDNNDNNDNNCNNSQNNNNSFIAGFNISLNKIKEKLKTTILLVENTSNNNKIKYYLNKLFITQKNDILFESPTAFFLYNYVSYSIPSEKLLILY
;
A
#
# COMPACT_ATOMS: atom_id res chain seq x y z
N MET A 1 -29.61 -11.03 -5.86
CA MET A 1 -29.13 -9.93 -6.75
C MET A 1 -29.74 -8.57 -6.40
N GLY A 2 -31.07 -8.42 -6.30
CA GLY A 2 -31.73 -7.14 -5.98
C GLY A 2 -31.31 -6.53 -4.63
N TYR A 3 -31.22 -7.32 -3.56
CA TYR A 3 -30.84 -6.84 -2.23
C TYR A 3 -29.42 -6.21 -2.21
N ILE A 4 -28.44 -6.81 -2.89
CA ILE A 4 -27.06 -6.27 -2.98
C ILE A 4 -27.07 -4.94 -3.71
N LYS A 5 -27.81 -4.81 -4.81
CA LYS A 5 -27.91 -3.55 -5.58
C LYS A 5 -28.56 -2.42 -4.77
N ILE A 6 -29.56 -2.75 -3.94
CA ILE A 6 -30.23 -1.76 -3.09
C ILE A 6 -29.30 -1.30 -1.97
N LYS A 7 -28.64 -2.23 -1.28
CA LYS A 7 -27.73 -1.91 -0.16
C LYS A 7 -26.49 -1.16 -0.62
N MET A 8 -26.01 -1.41 -1.85
CA MET A 8 -24.79 -0.83 -2.41
C MET A 8 -25.07 0.07 -3.62
N LYS A 9 -26.07 0.94 -3.51
CA LYS A 9 -26.60 1.78 -4.61
C LYS A 9 -25.53 2.56 -5.39
N PHE A 10 -24.52 3.10 -4.73
CA PHE A 10 -23.40 3.79 -5.38
C PHE A 10 -22.54 2.80 -6.18
N TRP A 11 -21.96 1.80 -5.49
CA TRP A 11 -21.02 0.87 -6.09
C TRP A 11 -21.65 0.05 -7.23
N SER A 12 -22.98 -0.24 -7.18
CA SER A 12 -23.65 -0.98 -8.24
C SER A 12 -23.70 -0.23 -9.59
N GLN A 13 -23.42 1.07 -9.60
CA GLN A 13 -23.37 1.93 -10.80
C GLN A 13 -21.94 2.22 -11.25
N GLN A 14 -20.93 1.79 -10.47
CA GLN A 14 -19.53 2.08 -10.76
C GLN A 14 -18.90 1.02 -11.68
N PRO A 15 -17.90 1.39 -12.50
CA PRO A 15 -17.20 0.47 -13.37
C PRO A 15 -16.20 -0.38 -12.56
N VAL A 16 -16.71 -1.30 -11.77
CA VAL A 16 -15.93 -2.25 -10.97
C VAL A 16 -16.39 -3.68 -11.25
N PHE A 17 -15.56 -4.66 -10.97
CA PHE A 17 -15.94 -6.06 -11.13
C PHE A 17 -16.85 -6.50 -9.97
N HIS A 18 -18.14 -6.64 -10.26
CA HIS A 18 -19.11 -7.12 -9.28
C HIS A 18 -19.19 -8.64 -9.26
N ILE A 19 -19.39 -9.24 -8.09
CA ILE A 19 -19.52 -10.70 -7.92
C ILE A 19 -20.66 -11.31 -8.76
N TYR A 20 -21.65 -10.50 -9.12
CA TYR A 20 -22.80 -10.94 -9.95
C TYR A 20 -22.62 -10.79 -11.45
N ASN A 21 -21.48 -10.27 -11.93
CA ASN A 21 -21.19 -10.11 -13.36
C ASN A 21 -20.60 -11.40 -13.94
N LEU A 22 -21.48 -12.35 -14.26
CA LEU A 22 -21.08 -13.67 -14.76
C LEU A 22 -20.21 -13.62 -16.03
N LEU A 23 -20.46 -12.67 -16.93
CA LEU A 23 -19.64 -12.50 -18.13
C LEU A 23 -18.19 -12.17 -17.82
N TYR A 24 -17.93 -11.40 -16.77
CA TYR A 24 -16.56 -11.06 -16.35
C TYR A 24 -15.84 -12.25 -15.69
N TRP A 25 -16.58 -13.17 -15.08
CA TRP A 25 -16.03 -14.42 -14.57
C TRP A 25 -15.59 -15.38 -15.68
N LEU A 26 -16.30 -15.36 -16.83
CA LEU A 26 -15.97 -16.20 -17.97
C LEU A 26 -14.85 -15.60 -18.81
N ASN A 27 -14.87 -14.28 -18.99
CA ASN A 27 -13.87 -13.57 -19.81
C ASN A 27 -13.59 -12.17 -19.22
N PRO A 28 -12.50 -12.01 -18.45
CA PRO A 28 -12.12 -10.70 -17.91
C PRO A 28 -11.65 -9.77 -19.04
N SER A 29 -12.50 -8.80 -19.36
CA SER A 29 -12.34 -7.92 -20.53
C SER A 29 -11.24 -6.86 -20.39
N GLY A 30 -10.62 -6.72 -19.22
CA GLY A 30 -9.68 -5.62 -18.95
C GLY A 30 -10.43 -4.30 -18.65
N ILE A 31 -10.15 -3.24 -19.43
CA ILE A 31 -10.80 -1.92 -19.23
C ILE A 31 -12.29 -2.03 -19.50
N ILE A 32 -13.11 -1.59 -18.51
CA ILE A 32 -14.58 -1.64 -18.58
C ILE A 32 -15.10 -0.53 -19.51
N ASN A 33 -14.74 0.72 -19.20
CA ASN A 33 -15.18 1.90 -19.95
C ASN A 33 -13.97 2.61 -20.56
N LYS A 34 -13.85 2.58 -21.87
CA LYS A 34 -12.82 3.32 -22.62
C LYS A 34 -13.17 4.78 -22.82
N GLU A 35 -14.46 5.09 -22.90
CA GLU A 35 -14.98 6.44 -23.08
C GLU A 35 -14.82 7.29 -21.82
N MET A 36 -14.94 8.61 -22.00
CA MET A 36 -14.97 9.54 -20.86
C MET A 36 -16.18 9.26 -19.97
N PRO A 37 -16.02 9.30 -18.64
CA PRO A 37 -17.16 9.18 -17.74
C PRO A 37 -18.22 10.27 -18.00
N VAL A 38 -19.48 9.88 -18.00
CA VAL A 38 -20.59 10.82 -18.15
C VAL A 38 -20.91 11.45 -16.80
N ILE A 39 -21.14 12.77 -16.80
CA ILE A 39 -21.59 13.49 -15.59
C ILE A 39 -22.91 12.89 -15.12
N ASN A 40 -22.97 12.50 -13.87
CA ASN A 40 -24.13 11.89 -13.23
C ASN A 40 -24.43 12.54 -11.88
N LYS A 41 -25.45 12.04 -11.17
CA LYS A 41 -25.90 12.62 -9.88
C LYS A 41 -24.84 12.63 -8.75
N TYR A 42 -23.75 11.88 -8.90
CA TYR A 42 -22.63 11.87 -7.96
C TYR A 42 -21.48 12.78 -8.39
N THR A 43 -21.53 13.33 -9.61
CA THR A 43 -20.49 14.21 -10.13
C THR A 43 -20.77 15.65 -9.68
N ASN A 44 -19.88 16.22 -8.86
CA ASN A 44 -19.97 17.60 -8.38
C ASN A 44 -18.71 18.39 -8.82
N ILE A 45 -18.72 18.87 -10.06
CA ILE A 45 -17.58 19.65 -10.61
C ILE A 45 -17.57 21.10 -10.16
N ILE A 46 -18.63 21.58 -9.49
CA ILE A 46 -18.73 22.95 -9.01
C ILE A 46 -17.93 23.13 -7.72
N ASP A 47 -18.17 22.29 -6.73
CA ASP A 47 -17.58 22.42 -5.39
C ASP A 47 -16.32 21.58 -5.22
N ILE A 48 -16.18 20.48 -5.99
CA ILE A 48 -15.05 19.54 -5.88
C ILE A 48 -14.05 19.85 -6.99
N LYS A 49 -12.85 20.28 -6.59
CA LYS A 49 -11.76 20.69 -7.49
C LYS A 49 -10.60 19.74 -7.39
N SER A 50 -9.97 19.42 -8.52
CA SER A 50 -8.73 18.64 -8.60
C SER A 50 -7.59 19.52 -9.04
N TYR A 51 -6.48 19.44 -8.32
CA TYR A 51 -5.26 20.19 -8.56
C TYR A 51 -4.11 19.21 -8.82
N GLY A 52 -3.24 19.52 -9.77
CA GLY A 52 -1.94 18.87 -9.89
C GLY A 52 -1.09 19.21 -8.68
N ILE A 53 -0.30 18.26 -8.20
CA ILE A 53 0.54 18.49 -7.00
C ILE A 53 1.56 19.60 -7.23
N SER A 54 2.00 19.81 -8.48
CA SER A 54 2.90 20.87 -8.89
C SER A 54 2.29 22.28 -8.83
N GLU A 55 0.95 22.38 -8.86
CA GLU A 55 0.23 23.65 -8.91
C GLU A 55 -0.22 24.16 -7.53
N ILE A 56 -0.10 23.31 -6.49
CA ILE A 56 -0.66 23.59 -5.18
C ILE A 56 0.30 24.43 -4.34
N LYS A 57 -0.21 25.50 -3.74
CA LYS A 57 0.54 26.34 -2.81
C LYS A 57 0.82 25.60 -1.49
N ASP A 58 1.97 25.85 -0.91
CA ASP A 58 2.38 25.21 0.36
C ASP A 58 1.38 25.40 1.51
N THR A 59 0.73 26.56 1.58
CA THR A 59 -0.28 26.86 2.60
C THR A 59 -1.50 25.93 2.52
N LEU A 60 -1.93 25.57 1.30
CA LEU A 60 -3.02 24.63 1.09
C LEU A 60 -2.58 23.19 1.43
N LEU A 61 -1.32 22.83 1.09
CA LEU A 61 -0.76 21.53 1.46
C LEU A 61 -0.67 21.36 2.98
N GLU A 62 -0.31 22.40 3.71
CA GLU A 62 -0.27 22.36 5.20
C GLU A 62 -1.66 22.16 5.80
N ARG A 63 -2.65 22.92 5.32
CA ARG A 63 -4.05 22.76 5.75
C ARG A 63 -4.57 21.35 5.48
N LEU A 64 -4.25 20.80 4.32
CA LEU A 64 -4.62 19.45 3.92
C LEU A 64 -3.97 18.39 4.81
N CYS A 65 -2.65 18.48 5.05
CA CYS A 65 -1.95 17.53 5.90
C CYS A 65 -2.50 17.56 7.34
N HIS A 66 -2.85 18.74 7.83
CA HIS A 66 -3.51 18.92 9.10
C HIS A 66 -4.90 18.27 9.12
N PHE A 67 -5.70 18.44 8.07
CA PHE A 67 -7.00 17.83 7.91
C PHE A 67 -6.92 16.30 7.91
N ILE A 68 -6.01 15.72 7.12
CA ILE A 68 -5.78 14.26 7.06
C ILE A 68 -5.35 13.75 8.44
N LYS A 69 -4.40 14.43 9.10
CA LYS A 69 -3.91 14.03 10.41
C LYS A 69 -5.03 13.94 11.45
N ILE A 70 -5.98 14.86 11.41
CA ILE A 70 -7.07 14.89 12.39
C ILE A 70 -8.18 13.92 12.07
N TYR A 71 -8.55 13.76 10.78
CA TYR A 71 -9.83 13.14 10.43
C TYR A 71 -9.72 11.82 9.66
N TYR A 72 -8.53 11.43 9.15
CA TYR A 72 -8.41 10.27 8.27
C TYR A 72 -8.67 8.96 9.02
N ILE A 73 -7.94 8.69 10.09
CA ILE A 73 -8.14 7.51 10.93
C ILE A 73 -8.49 7.96 12.33
N GLN A 74 -9.69 7.58 12.76
CA GLN A 74 -10.17 7.84 14.12
C GLN A 74 -10.54 6.51 14.78
N SER A 75 -9.72 6.07 15.71
CA SER A 75 -9.96 4.89 16.55
C SER A 75 -9.60 5.22 17.99
N SER A 76 -10.21 4.53 18.94
CA SER A 76 -9.89 4.70 20.38
C SER A 76 -8.44 4.31 20.69
N ASN A 77 -7.88 3.33 19.97
CA ASN A 77 -6.58 2.72 20.31
C ASN A 77 -5.49 3.04 19.29
N THR A 78 -5.83 3.72 18.19
CA THR A 78 -4.89 3.98 17.09
C THR A 78 -4.93 5.46 16.72
N THR A 79 -3.77 6.09 16.67
CA THR A 79 -3.63 7.49 16.25
C THR A 79 -2.84 7.54 14.94
N TYR A 80 -3.37 8.24 13.94
CA TYR A 80 -2.66 8.53 12.71
C TYR A 80 -2.02 9.91 12.82
N SER A 81 -0.70 9.97 12.70
CA SER A 81 0.03 11.24 12.90
C SER A 81 1.13 11.45 11.85
N PRO A 82 0.77 11.60 10.58
CA PRO A 82 1.72 11.87 9.51
C PRO A 82 2.25 13.30 9.60
N THR A 83 3.46 13.49 9.12
CA THR A 83 4.01 14.80 8.76
C THR A 83 3.64 15.17 7.32
N LYS A 84 3.84 16.43 6.92
CA LYS A 84 3.70 16.86 5.52
C LYS A 84 4.53 15.98 4.59
N THR A 85 5.77 15.67 4.97
CA THR A 85 6.68 14.80 4.20
C THR A 85 6.09 13.39 3.99
N ASN A 86 5.42 12.83 4.99
CA ASN A 86 4.83 11.49 4.90
C ASN A 86 3.62 11.41 3.96
N ILE A 87 3.01 12.52 3.58
CA ILE A 87 1.88 12.54 2.64
C ILE A 87 2.34 13.02 1.27
N ILE A 88 3.02 14.18 1.22
CA ILE A 88 3.29 14.87 -0.03
C ILE A 88 4.37 14.20 -0.85
N GLU A 89 5.40 13.63 -0.19
CA GLU A 89 6.50 13.03 -0.94
C GLU A 89 6.09 11.73 -1.69
N TYR A 90 5.04 11.06 -1.26
CA TYR A 90 4.46 9.97 -2.04
C TYR A 90 3.85 10.45 -3.37
N LEU A 91 3.40 11.71 -3.44
CA LEU A 91 2.76 12.29 -4.62
C LEU A 91 3.77 12.94 -5.58
N LYS A 92 5.02 13.11 -5.16
CA LYS A 92 6.07 13.74 -5.96
C LYS A 92 6.88 12.72 -6.77
N CYS A 93 7.59 13.22 -7.76
CA CYS A 93 8.53 12.44 -8.58
C CYS A 93 7.87 11.25 -9.30
N CYS A 94 6.60 11.35 -9.63
CA CYS A 94 5.89 10.41 -10.49
C CYS A 94 6.04 10.83 -11.96
N ASN A 95 6.04 9.88 -12.89
CA ASN A 95 6.14 10.16 -14.33
C ASN A 95 4.91 10.90 -14.88
N HIS A 96 3.77 10.70 -14.24
CA HIS A 96 2.55 11.44 -14.54
C HIS A 96 2.15 12.28 -13.34
N GLU A 97 1.52 13.43 -13.61
CA GLU A 97 1.03 14.33 -12.57
C GLU A 97 0.19 13.59 -11.54
N SER A 98 0.52 13.80 -10.28
CA SER A 98 -0.29 13.34 -9.14
C SER A 98 -1.35 14.39 -8.83
N TYR A 99 -2.51 13.96 -8.41
CA TYR A 99 -3.66 14.84 -8.19
C TYR A 99 -4.13 14.81 -6.74
N LEU A 100 -4.49 15.98 -6.30
CA LEU A 100 -5.20 16.24 -5.06
C LEU A 100 -6.58 16.79 -5.37
N THR A 101 -7.61 16.14 -4.89
CA THR A 101 -8.98 16.61 -5.06
C THR A 101 -9.56 17.02 -3.72
N LEU A 102 -10.12 18.22 -3.68
CA LEU A 102 -10.67 18.86 -2.49
C LEU A 102 -12.13 19.22 -2.68
N TYR A 103 -12.90 19.04 -1.61
CA TYR A 103 -14.20 19.70 -1.43
C TYR A 103 -14.02 20.75 -0.36
N GLU A 104 -14.19 22.02 -0.74
CA GLU A 104 -14.12 23.17 0.17
C GLU A 104 -15.48 23.87 0.25
N LYS A 105 -15.82 24.35 1.43
CA LYS A 105 -16.99 25.21 1.65
C LYS A 105 -16.55 26.56 2.18
N ASN A 106 -17.14 27.60 1.63
CA ASN A 106 -16.97 28.95 2.14
C ASN A 106 -17.67 29.08 3.51
N LYS A 107 -16.97 29.64 4.46
CA LYS A 107 -17.47 29.98 5.79
C LYS A 107 -17.41 31.48 5.98
N LEU A 108 -18.55 32.10 6.27
CA LEU A 108 -18.58 33.49 6.69
C LEU A 108 -18.03 33.59 8.12
N LEU A 109 -17.02 34.41 8.29
CA LEU A 109 -16.51 34.71 9.64
C LEU A 109 -17.35 35.86 10.23
N PHE A 110 -17.80 35.65 11.45
CA PHE A 110 -18.47 36.67 12.25
C PHE A 110 -17.51 37.12 13.34
N GLU A 111 -17.06 38.36 13.31
CA GLU A 111 -16.35 38.99 14.42
C GLU A 111 -17.25 39.99 15.08
N LYS A 112 -17.42 39.86 16.39
CA LYS A 112 -18.21 40.80 17.24
C LYS A 112 -19.65 41.05 16.71
N GLY A 113 -20.28 40.02 16.11
CA GLY A 113 -21.63 40.09 15.60
C GLY A 113 -21.78 40.77 14.22
N GLN A 114 -20.68 41.18 13.60
CA GLN A 114 -20.69 41.71 12.23
C GLN A 114 -20.05 40.70 11.25
N VAL A 115 -20.60 40.60 10.04
CA VAL A 115 -20.02 39.80 8.95
C VAL A 115 -18.74 40.49 8.51
N THR A 116 -17.59 39.83 8.79
CA THR A 116 -16.31 40.29 8.22
C THR A 116 -16.27 39.90 6.74
N ASN A 117 -15.73 40.77 5.89
CA ASN A 117 -15.54 40.47 4.45
C ASN A 117 -14.50 39.37 4.19
N SER A 118 -13.98 38.71 5.24
CA SER A 118 -13.05 37.60 5.11
C SER A 118 -13.81 36.28 4.94
N ILE A 119 -13.74 35.72 3.75
CA ILE A 119 -14.23 34.36 3.46
C ILE A 119 -13.12 33.38 3.84
N SER A 120 -13.33 32.59 4.88
CA SER A 120 -12.50 31.43 5.11
C SER A 120 -13.08 30.21 4.38
N THR A 121 -12.22 29.35 3.86
CA THR A 121 -12.65 28.08 3.26
C THR A 121 -12.29 26.94 4.19
N ASP A 122 -13.28 26.11 4.54
CA ASP A 122 -13.07 24.89 5.33
C ASP A 122 -13.00 23.67 4.39
N ILE A 123 -12.00 22.79 4.63
CA ILE A 123 -11.90 21.52 3.89
C ILE A 123 -12.94 20.58 4.44
N VAL A 124 -13.84 20.12 3.58
CA VAL A 124 -14.91 19.14 3.87
C VAL A 124 -14.42 17.72 3.59
N SER A 125 -13.67 17.54 2.50
CA SER A 125 -13.18 16.23 2.11
C SER A 125 -11.95 16.35 1.21
N VAL A 126 -11.14 15.30 1.20
CA VAL A 126 -9.94 15.14 0.38
C VAL A 126 -9.83 13.74 -0.18
N ILE A 127 -9.21 13.61 -1.34
CA ILE A 127 -8.78 12.35 -1.96
C ILE A 127 -7.56 12.63 -2.82
N THR A 128 -6.59 11.69 -2.85
CA THR A 128 -5.35 11.83 -3.61
C THR A 128 -5.19 10.72 -4.63
N ALA A 129 -4.42 10.96 -5.68
CA ALA A 129 -4.01 9.95 -6.64
C ALA A 129 -2.59 10.19 -7.15
N ARG A 130 -1.81 9.11 -7.29
CA ARG A 130 -0.48 9.11 -7.91
C ARG A 130 -0.36 8.02 -8.95
N SER A 131 0.48 8.20 -9.97
CA SER A 131 0.69 7.17 -10.98
C SER A 131 1.53 6.02 -10.44
N MET A 132 1.18 4.80 -10.87
CA MET A 132 1.94 3.58 -10.62
C MET A 132 1.89 2.69 -11.86
N ASN A 133 2.86 1.82 -12.01
CA ASN A 133 2.95 0.86 -13.12
C ASN A 133 2.47 -0.51 -12.64
N ILE A 134 1.58 -1.12 -13.42
CA ILE A 134 1.08 -2.47 -13.18
C ILE A 134 1.45 -3.38 -14.34
N THR A 135 1.89 -4.58 -14.01
CA THR A 135 2.21 -5.63 -14.98
C THR A 135 1.54 -6.92 -14.54
N PHE A 136 0.65 -7.45 -15.36
CA PHE A 136 0.14 -8.81 -15.19
C PHE A 136 1.02 -9.78 -15.95
N LYS A 137 1.18 -11.00 -15.45
CA LYS A 137 1.90 -12.07 -16.15
C LYS A 137 1.34 -12.23 -17.56
N ASN A 138 2.23 -12.26 -18.56
CA ASN A 138 1.90 -12.41 -19.98
C ASN A 138 1.01 -11.29 -20.57
N LYS A 139 0.96 -10.11 -19.94
CA LYS A 139 0.30 -8.93 -20.49
C LYS A 139 1.26 -7.75 -20.52
N PRO A 140 1.08 -6.80 -21.45
CA PRO A 140 1.85 -5.58 -21.46
C PRO A 140 1.59 -4.77 -20.18
N ALA A 141 2.64 -4.10 -19.69
CA ALA A 141 2.53 -3.17 -18.58
C ALA A 141 1.70 -1.95 -18.97
N PHE A 142 0.97 -1.39 -18.01
CA PHE A 142 0.28 -0.12 -18.18
C PHE A 142 0.32 0.69 -16.89
N THR A 143 0.06 1.99 -17.02
CA THR A 143 0.01 2.90 -15.87
C THR A 143 -1.41 3.02 -15.34
N LEU A 144 -1.56 3.06 -14.02
CA LEU A 144 -2.81 3.35 -13.31
C LEU A 144 -2.61 4.46 -12.28
N TYR A 145 -3.70 4.98 -11.73
CA TYR A 145 -3.65 5.84 -10.55
C TYR A 145 -3.91 5.03 -9.28
N TYR A 146 -2.96 5.07 -8.33
CA TYR A 146 -3.20 4.62 -6.96
C TYR A 146 -3.91 5.73 -6.19
N VAL A 147 -5.13 5.44 -5.77
CA VAL A 147 -6.02 6.38 -5.07
C VAL A 147 -5.95 6.12 -3.58
N ASP A 148 -5.67 7.17 -2.81
CA ASP A 148 -5.50 7.10 -1.37
C ASP A 148 -6.07 8.34 -0.65
N ASN A 149 -5.97 8.37 0.67
CA ASN A 149 -6.32 9.50 1.53
C ASN A 149 -7.76 10.00 1.36
N LEU A 150 -8.73 9.12 1.01
CA LEU A 150 -10.13 9.52 1.01
C LEU A 150 -10.58 9.82 2.46
N CYS A 151 -10.71 11.08 2.76
CA CYS A 151 -11.09 11.56 4.09
C CYS A 151 -12.27 12.54 3.99
N VAL A 152 -13.27 12.35 4.85
CA VAL A 152 -14.44 13.23 4.97
C VAL A 152 -14.53 13.72 6.42
N HIS A 153 -14.69 15.03 6.58
CA HIS A 153 -14.90 15.65 7.88
C HIS A 153 -16.08 15.00 8.62
N PRO A 154 -15.98 14.70 9.92
CA PRO A 154 -17.01 13.97 10.67
C PRO A 154 -18.44 14.51 10.50
N ASP A 155 -18.61 15.83 10.57
CA ASP A 155 -19.92 16.49 10.47
C ASP A 155 -20.59 16.32 9.09
N TYR A 156 -19.82 15.97 8.06
CA TYR A 156 -20.32 15.76 6.70
C TYR A 156 -20.36 14.27 6.30
N ARG A 157 -20.03 13.35 7.21
CA ARG A 157 -20.18 11.90 6.95
C ARG A 157 -21.63 11.51 6.83
N LYS A 158 -21.90 10.41 6.11
CA LYS A 158 -23.25 9.89 5.82
C LYS A 158 -24.15 10.77 4.95
N HIS A 159 -23.64 11.87 4.40
CA HIS A 159 -24.35 12.77 3.48
C HIS A 159 -24.00 12.56 2.01
N GLY A 160 -23.42 11.41 1.65
CA GLY A 160 -23.05 11.09 0.26
C GLY A 160 -21.79 11.79 -0.26
N ILE A 161 -21.03 12.49 0.59
CA ILE A 161 -19.82 13.22 0.19
C ILE A 161 -18.73 12.29 -0.36
N ALA A 162 -18.49 11.14 0.28
CA ALA A 162 -17.49 10.19 -0.20
C ALA A 162 -17.79 9.69 -1.62
N GLN A 163 -19.07 9.45 -1.93
CA GLN A 163 -19.50 9.04 -3.27
C GLN A 163 -19.25 10.16 -4.30
N GLN A 164 -19.56 11.41 -3.95
CA GLN A 164 -19.30 12.56 -4.81
C GLN A 164 -17.78 12.75 -5.02
N MET A 165 -16.99 12.59 -3.97
CA MET A 165 -15.53 12.67 -4.06
C MET A 165 -14.94 11.62 -5.01
N ILE A 166 -15.33 10.35 -4.87
CA ILE A 166 -14.84 9.26 -5.72
C ILE A 166 -15.20 9.51 -7.18
N GLU A 167 -16.48 9.81 -7.46
CA GLU A 167 -16.96 10.00 -8.82
C GLU A 167 -16.34 11.22 -9.49
N THR A 168 -16.31 12.35 -8.80
CA THR A 168 -15.76 13.60 -9.34
C THR A 168 -14.24 13.51 -9.50
N HIS A 169 -13.56 12.87 -8.54
CA HIS A 169 -12.13 12.63 -8.64
C HIS A 169 -11.80 11.80 -9.88
N TYR A 170 -12.48 10.67 -10.08
CA TYR A 170 -12.29 9.83 -11.27
C TYR A 170 -12.59 10.59 -12.57
N TYR A 171 -13.68 11.33 -12.63
CA TYR A 171 -14.02 12.18 -13.77
C TYR A 171 -12.87 13.17 -14.09
N ASN A 172 -12.36 13.86 -13.07
CA ASN A 172 -11.29 14.83 -13.23
C ASN A 172 -9.96 14.17 -13.64
N LEU A 173 -9.60 13.01 -13.08
CA LEU A 173 -8.43 12.25 -13.51
C LEU A 173 -8.49 11.90 -14.99
N ARG A 174 -9.63 11.39 -15.44
CA ARG A 174 -9.87 11.04 -16.86
C ARG A 174 -9.86 12.26 -17.78
N LYS A 175 -10.38 13.41 -17.31
CA LYS A 175 -10.36 14.68 -18.04
C LYS A 175 -8.92 15.20 -18.19
N ASN A 176 -8.13 15.16 -17.14
CA ASN A 176 -6.78 15.70 -17.12
C ASN A 176 -5.77 14.77 -17.81
N ASN A 177 -5.96 13.45 -17.68
CA ASN A 177 -5.12 12.46 -18.35
C ASN A 177 -5.94 11.31 -18.95
N LYS A 178 -6.27 11.43 -20.23
CA LYS A 178 -7.05 10.44 -20.97
C LYS A 178 -6.35 9.09 -21.14
N LYS A 179 -5.01 9.05 -21.02
CA LYS A 179 -4.21 7.82 -21.21
C LYS A 179 -4.33 6.87 -20.03
N ILE A 180 -4.47 7.38 -18.81
CA ILE A 180 -4.60 6.57 -17.59
C ILE A 180 -6.08 6.42 -17.27
N GLN A 181 -6.59 5.19 -17.43
CA GLN A 181 -8.03 4.91 -17.36
C GLN A 181 -8.42 4.09 -16.13
N VAL A 182 -7.43 3.49 -15.47
CA VAL A 182 -7.63 2.54 -14.37
C VAL A 182 -7.16 3.18 -13.07
N CYS A 183 -7.91 2.92 -11.98
CA CYS A 183 -7.45 3.25 -10.65
C CYS A 183 -7.32 1.98 -9.80
N LEU A 184 -6.40 2.03 -8.84
CA LEU A 184 -6.19 1.03 -7.79
C LEU A 184 -6.48 1.68 -6.45
N PHE A 185 -7.19 1.00 -5.56
CA PHE A 185 -7.37 1.46 -4.19
C PHE A 185 -7.30 0.29 -3.20
N LYS A 186 -6.81 0.59 -2.01
CA LYS A 186 -6.75 -0.34 -0.87
C LYS A 186 -7.97 -0.13 0.02
N ARG A 187 -8.48 -1.22 0.57
CA ARG A 187 -9.52 -1.18 1.60
C ARG A 187 -9.21 -2.18 2.71
N GLU A 188 -9.40 -1.73 3.93
CA GLU A 188 -9.33 -2.53 5.15
C GLU A 188 -10.73 -2.78 5.71
N GLY A 189 -10.88 -3.86 6.48
CA GLY A 189 -12.15 -4.27 7.09
C GLY A 189 -13.01 -5.12 6.17
N GLU A 190 -14.33 -5.14 6.40
CA GLU A 190 -15.26 -5.99 5.66
C GLU A 190 -15.23 -5.73 4.15
N LEU A 191 -15.13 -6.81 3.39
CA LEU A 191 -15.14 -6.76 1.93
C LEU A 191 -16.57 -6.67 1.41
N ASN A 192 -16.74 -5.91 0.31
CA ASN A 192 -18.04 -5.70 -0.33
C ASN A 192 -18.31 -6.74 -1.42
N ALA A 193 -19.43 -6.55 -2.16
CA ALA A 193 -19.79 -7.34 -3.34
C ALA A 193 -18.98 -6.97 -4.61
N ILE A 194 -17.82 -6.37 -4.45
CA ILE A 194 -16.84 -6.08 -5.51
C ILE A 194 -15.76 -7.15 -5.45
N VAL A 195 -15.38 -7.69 -6.59
CA VAL A 195 -14.29 -8.68 -6.68
C VAL A 195 -12.97 -7.96 -6.51
N PRO A 196 -12.16 -8.28 -5.48
CA PRO A 196 -10.85 -7.69 -5.30
C PRO A 196 -9.84 -8.27 -6.30
N LEU A 197 -8.81 -7.48 -6.65
CA LEU A 197 -7.62 -7.99 -7.33
C LEU A 197 -6.92 -9.02 -6.44
N VAL A 198 -6.79 -8.71 -5.16
CA VAL A 198 -6.22 -9.58 -4.14
C VAL A 198 -6.89 -9.29 -2.79
N ALA A 199 -7.13 -10.33 -2.02
CA ALA A 199 -7.54 -10.23 -0.62
C ALA A 199 -6.53 -10.95 0.27
N TYR A 200 -6.18 -10.33 1.39
CA TYR A 200 -5.20 -10.84 2.35
C TYR A 200 -5.52 -10.36 3.76
N LYS A 201 -4.68 -10.69 4.72
CA LYS A 201 -4.77 -10.18 6.09
C LYS A 201 -3.53 -9.38 6.44
N THR A 202 -3.73 -8.24 7.06
CA THR A 202 -2.68 -7.49 7.76
C THR A 202 -2.68 -7.90 9.22
N THR A 203 -1.52 -8.29 9.75
CA THR A 203 -1.38 -8.73 11.14
C THR A 203 -0.43 -7.79 11.88
N GLY A 204 -0.85 -7.35 13.05
CA GLY A 204 -0.04 -6.54 13.96
C GLY A 204 0.61 -7.38 15.05
N TYR A 205 1.91 -7.19 15.27
CA TYR A 205 2.71 -7.89 16.28
C TYR A 205 3.38 -6.89 17.23
N ASN A 206 3.36 -7.20 18.52
CA ASN A 206 4.19 -6.54 19.52
C ASN A 206 5.58 -7.19 19.54
N ILE A 207 6.59 -6.46 19.06
CA ILE A 207 7.97 -6.96 18.95
C ILE A 207 8.89 -6.39 20.04
N LYS A 208 8.32 -5.82 21.12
CA LYS A 208 9.10 -5.17 22.19
C LYS A 208 10.06 -6.11 22.88
N ASN A 209 9.56 -7.27 23.29
CA ASN A 209 10.30 -8.25 24.11
C ASN A 209 10.92 -9.39 23.28
N VAL A 210 10.77 -9.33 21.97
CA VAL A 210 11.28 -10.38 21.09
C VAL A 210 12.78 -10.16 20.93
N SER A 211 13.57 -11.01 21.55
CA SER A 211 14.96 -11.24 21.17
C SER A 211 14.91 -12.02 19.84
N LEU A 212 14.77 -11.27 18.72
CA LEU A 212 14.92 -11.82 17.39
C LEU A 212 16.34 -12.34 17.29
N PHE A 213 16.51 -13.62 17.53
CA PHE A 213 17.73 -14.40 17.55
C PHE A 213 19.03 -13.59 17.51
N ASN A 214 19.64 -13.38 18.68
CA ASN A 214 21.07 -13.15 18.73
C ASN A 214 21.74 -14.42 18.17
N THR A 215 22.44 -14.31 17.07
CA THR A 215 23.18 -15.38 16.41
C THR A 215 24.27 -16.03 17.29
N SER A 216 24.34 -15.63 18.57
CA SER A 216 25.38 -16.05 19.54
C SER A 216 24.94 -17.08 20.59
N SER A 217 23.67 -17.52 20.63
CA SER A 217 23.22 -18.34 21.79
C SER A 217 22.29 -19.50 21.52
N SER A 218 22.33 -20.16 20.34
CA SER A 218 21.68 -21.47 20.21
C SER A 218 22.69 -22.53 19.74
N SER A 219 23.16 -23.31 20.68
CA SER A 219 24.08 -24.44 20.55
C SER A 219 23.52 -25.67 19.80
N SER A 220 22.55 -25.49 18.92
CA SER A 220 21.94 -26.59 18.13
C SER A 220 21.74 -26.28 16.64
N PHE A 221 22.21 -25.15 16.12
CA PHE A 221 22.25 -24.91 14.68
C PHE A 221 23.67 -25.23 14.15
N SER A 222 23.71 -26.17 13.22
CA SER A 222 24.87 -26.70 12.54
C SER A 222 25.92 -25.66 12.14
N GLN A 223 27.18 -26.02 12.23
CA GLN A 223 28.43 -25.29 12.01
C GLN A 223 28.61 -24.63 10.62
N ASN A 224 27.56 -24.53 9.77
CA ASN A 224 27.60 -23.96 8.42
C ASN A 224 26.71 -22.73 8.24
N GLN A 225 26.45 -21.89 9.29
CA GLN A 225 25.83 -20.60 9.07
C GLN A 225 26.80 -19.67 8.33
N GLN A 226 26.66 -19.58 7.00
CA GLN A 226 27.21 -18.49 6.23
C GLN A 226 26.70 -17.18 6.85
N TYR A 227 27.63 -16.27 7.20
CA TYR A 227 27.28 -14.93 7.64
C TYR A 227 26.50 -14.22 6.54
N LEU A 228 25.19 -14.07 6.72
CA LEU A 228 24.37 -13.37 5.77
C LEU A 228 24.75 -11.87 5.77
N ASN A 229 25.15 -11.37 4.63
CA ASN A 229 25.43 -9.96 4.46
C ASN A 229 24.14 -9.22 4.09
N VAL A 230 23.55 -8.52 5.06
CA VAL A 230 22.34 -7.71 4.89
C VAL A 230 22.73 -6.24 4.79
N ILE A 231 22.37 -5.60 3.69
CA ILE A 231 22.61 -4.18 3.43
C ILE A 231 21.31 -3.39 3.40
N GLU A 232 21.34 -2.11 3.76
CA GLU A 232 20.28 -1.15 3.47
C GLU A 232 20.48 -0.66 2.05
N ILE A 233 19.45 -0.78 1.21
CA ILE A 233 19.47 -0.37 -0.20
C ILE A 233 19.06 1.09 -0.26
N GLY A 234 20.04 1.95 -0.48
CA GLY A 234 19.83 3.38 -0.71
C GLY A 234 19.55 3.71 -2.18
N SER A 235 19.41 4.99 -2.47
CA SER A 235 19.15 5.46 -3.85
C SER A 235 20.26 5.10 -4.84
N SER A 236 21.51 4.98 -4.39
CA SER A 236 22.65 4.62 -5.24
C SER A 236 22.70 3.13 -5.60
N GLN A 237 22.08 2.27 -4.78
CA GLN A 237 22.02 0.82 -5.01
C GLN A 237 20.67 0.35 -5.56
N LEU A 238 19.80 1.27 -5.97
CA LEU A 238 18.45 0.92 -6.44
C LEU A 238 18.45 0.00 -7.66
N SER A 239 19.48 0.07 -8.51
CA SER A 239 19.65 -0.87 -9.63
C SER A 239 19.67 -2.33 -9.19
N LEU A 240 20.30 -2.66 -8.05
CA LEU A 240 20.30 -4.02 -7.49
C LEU A 240 18.88 -4.51 -7.19
N LEU A 241 18.03 -3.64 -6.62
CA LEU A 241 16.62 -3.96 -6.37
C LEU A 241 15.87 -4.22 -7.68
N LEU A 242 16.02 -3.33 -8.68
CA LEU A 242 15.29 -3.42 -9.93
C LEU A 242 15.68 -4.68 -10.72
N ASP A 243 16.98 -4.99 -10.78
CA ASP A 243 17.50 -6.20 -11.41
C ASP A 243 16.99 -7.46 -10.69
N PHE A 244 16.95 -7.43 -9.37
CA PHE A 244 16.43 -8.54 -8.57
C PHE A 244 14.92 -8.72 -8.78
N VAL A 245 14.12 -7.66 -8.72
CA VAL A 245 12.68 -7.71 -9.03
C VAL A 245 12.45 -8.26 -10.44
N TYR A 246 13.25 -7.82 -11.41
CA TYR A 246 13.15 -8.30 -12.78
C TYR A 246 13.47 -9.80 -12.90
N SER A 247 14.51 -10.28 -12.22
CA SER A 247 14.88 -11.71 -12.22
C SER A 247 13.78 -12.58 -11.59
N GLN A 248 13.09 -12.06 -10.55
CA GLN A 248 12.04 -12.77 -9.82
C GLN A 248 10.63 -12.58 -10.39
N LYS A 249 10.46 -11.81 -11.47
CA LYS A 249 9.13 -11.47 -12.02
C LYS A 249 8.27 -12.68 -12.38
N HIS A 250 8.89 -13.78 -12.76
CA HIS A 250 8.18 -15.01 -13.16
C HIS A 250 7.43 -15.69 -12.00
N ASN A 251 7.80 -15.37 -10.75
CA ASN A 251 7.16 -15.90 -9.54
C ASN A 251 5.81 -15.22 -9.24
N PHE A 252 5.54 -14.06 -9.84
CA PHE A 252 4.37 -13.24 -9.56
C PHE A 252 3.40 -13.19 -10.74
N GLU A 253 2.10 -13.16 -10.44
CA GLU A 253 1.05 -12.97 -11.44
C GLU A 253 0.76 -11.49 -11.70
N CYS A 254 1.01 -10.66 -10.69
CA CYS A 254 0.86 -9.21 -10.78
C CYS A 254 1.98 -8.50 -10.03
N ILE A 255 2.56 -7.50 -10.68
CA ILE A 255 3.58 -6.62 -10.09
C ILE A 255 3.08 -5.19 -10.21
N ILE A 256 3.04 -4.47 -9.09
CA ILE A 256 2.63 -3.06 -9.01
C ILE A 256 3.75 -2.27 -8.34
N MET A 257 4.31 -1.31 -9.06
CA MET A 257 5.43 -0.52 -8.55
C MET A 257 5.28 0.96 -8.93
N PRO A 258 5.72 1.88 -8.06
CA PRO A 258 5.85 3.29 -8.42
C PRO A 258 6.93 3.49 -9.49
N ASP A 259 7.00 4.69 -10.01
CA ASP A 259 8.11 5.10 -10.86
C ASP A 259 9.43 5.11 -10.08
N VAL A 260 10.53 4.82 -10.74
CA VAL A 260 11.87 4.73 -10.12
C VAL A 260 12.22 6.01 -9.38
N SER A 261 11.91 7.18 -9.97
CA SER A 261 12.12 8.49 -9.35
C SER A 261 11.30 8.69 -8.06
N ASN A 262 10.08 8.14 -8.02
CA ASN A 262 9.26 8.18 -6.81
C ASN A 262 9.83 7.24 -5.72
N ILE A 263 10.31 6.04 -6.08
CA ILE A 263 10.99 5.13 -5.13
C ILE A 263 12.23 5.81 -4.53
N ILE A 264 13.06 6.45 -5.36
CA ILE A 264 14.24 7.22 -4.90
C ILE A 264 13.82 8.31 -3.91
N ASN A 265 12.75 9.03 -4.23
CA ASN A 265 12.25 10.09 -3.36
C ASN A 265 11.75 9.53 -2.01
N MET A 266 11.01 8.42 -2.02
CA MET A 266 10.53 7.77 -0.80
C MET A 266 11.67 7.23 0.08
N ILE A 267 12.76 6.71 -0.52
CA ILE A 267 13.96 6.29 0.23
C ILE A 267 14.65 7.51 0.85
N LYS A 268 14.89 8.57 0.07
CA LYS A 268 15.56 9.80 0.53
C LYS A 268 14.81 10.51 1.66
N THR A 269 13.49 10.43 1.64
CA THR A 269 12.61 11.06 2.65
C THR A 269 12.25 10.13 3.81
N GLU A 270 12.90 8.94 3.86
CA GLU A 270 12.71 7.93 4.91
C GLU A 270 11.24 7.49 5.10
N ASN A 271 10.45 7.52 4.01
CA ASN A 271 9.09 6.97 3.99
C ASN A 271 9.11 5.46 3.82
N ILE A 272 10.12 4.93 3.09
CA ILE A 272 10.38 3.50 2.94
C ILE A 272 11.83 3.16 3.25
N TYR A 273 12.04 1.94 3.72
CA TYR A 273 13.35 1.35 3.99
C TYR A 273 13.43 0.01 3.29
N ILE A 274 14.50 -0.22 2.56
CA ILE A 274 14.70 -1.43 1.78
C ILE A 274 15.96 -2.12 2.26
N TYR A 275 15.84 -3.38 2.65
CA TYR A 275 16.98 -4.22 3.05
C TYR A 275 17.10 -5.39 2.09
N GLY A 276 18.33 -5.72 1.73
CA GLY A 276 18.62 -6.84 0.85
C GLY A 276 19.69 -7.76 1.43
N VAL A 277 19.52 -9.05 1.23
CA VAL A 277 20.58 -10.04 1.47
C VAL A 277 21.42 -10.11 0.21
N ILE A 278 22.70 -9.74 0.31
CA ILE A 278 23.63 -9.76 -0.81
C ILE A 278 24.43 -11.06 -0.82
N ASN A 279 24.57 -11.64 -2.00
CA ASN A 279 25.43 -12.78 -2.27
C ASN A 279 26.34 -12.45 -3.47
N GLY A 280 27.62 -12.17 -3.17
CA GLY A 280 28.53 -11.64 -4.20
C GLY A 280 28.05 -10.28 -4.71
N THR A 281 27.63 -10.22 -5.97
CA THR A 281 27.21 -9.00 -6.67
C THR A 281 25.68 -8.87 -6.85
N TYR A 282 24.90 -9.84 -6.43
CA TYR A 282 23.45 -9.87 -6.60
C TYR A 282 22.70 -10.06 -5.28
N LEU A 283 21.41 -9.75 -5.30
CA LEU A 283 20.53 -9.95 -4.15
C LEU A 283 19.95 -11.36 -4.16
N SER A 284 19.86 -11.97 -2.98
CA SER A 284 19.21 -13.26 -2.74
C SER A 284 17.86 -13.12 -2.05
N ALA A 285 17.64 -12.02 -1.33
CA ALA A 285 16.33 -11.69 -0.75
C ALA A 285 16.20 -10.18 -0.56
N VAL A 286 14.96 -9.69 -0.50
CA VAL A 286 14.63 -8.28 -0.25
C VAL A 286 13.47 -8.18 0.73
N TYR A 287 13.53 -7.18 1.61
CA TYR A 287 12.48 -6.81 2.56
C TYR A 287 12.24 -5.31 2.49
N VAL A 288 10.98 -4.92 2.32
CA VAL A 288 10.59 -3.52 2.24
C VAL A 288 9.70 -3.16 3.41
N PHE A 289 10.13 -2.16 4.14
CA PHE A 289 9.41 -1.59 5.27
C PHE A 289 9.00 -0.15 4.96
N ARG A 290 7.90 0.28 5.56
CA ARG A 290 7.47 1.69 5.54
C ARG A 290 7.03 2.15 6.91
N LYS A 291 6.99 3.48 7.09
CA LYS A 291 6.33 4.12 8.22
C LYS A 291 4.86 4.35 7.87
N PRO A 292 3.91 3.59 8.46
CA PRO A 292 2.49 3.85 8.23
C PRO A 292 1.99 5.10 8.96
N ASN A 293 2.84 5.72 9.80
CA ASN A 293 2.51 6.85 10.69
C ASN A 293 1.34 6.56 11.64
N LEU A 294 1.18 5.29 12.00
CA LEU A 294 0.21 4.79 12.95
C LEU A 294 0.90 4.58 14.30
N TYR A 295 0.22 5.01 15.36
CA TYR A 295 0.65 4.84 16.74
C TYR A 295 -0.40 4.01 17.46
N TYR A 296 0.03 2.93 18.09
CA TYR A 296 -0.78 2.10 18.98
C TYR A 296 -0.30 2.34 20.41
N GLU A 297 -1.18 2.83 21.27
CA GLU A 297 -0.83 3.16 22.67
C GLU A 297 0.45 4.01 22.81
N ARG A 298 0.67 4.97 21.87
CA ARG A 298 1.84 5.87 21.73
C ARG A 298 3.10 5.23 21.13
N GLU A 299 3.11 3.94 20.81
CA GLU A 299 4.22 3.26 20.13
C GLU A 299 4.06 3.36 18.62
N GLU A 300 5.09 3.84 17.92
CA GLU A 300 5.09 3.95 16.46
C GLU A 300 5.16 2.58 15.81
N ALA A 301 4.29 2.35 14.82
CA ALA A 301 4.30 1.11 14.06
C ALA A 301 5.27 1.18 12.88
N LEU A 302 5.89 0.03 12.56
CA LEU A 302 6.60 -0.24 11.33
C LEU A 302 5.78 -1.23 10.51
N GLU A 303 5.73 -1.10 9.21
CA GLU A 303 4.99 -2.01 8.34
C GLU A 303 5.90 -2.70 7.33
N CYS A 304 5.90 -4.03 7.32
CA CYS A 304 6.53 -4.85 6.28
C CYS A 304 5.51 -5.05 5.15
N ILE A 305 5.66 -4.29 4.06
CA ILE A 305 4.69 -4.27 2.96
C ILE A 305 5.02 -5.32 1.88
N MET A 306 6.30 -5.66 1.71
CA MET A 306 6.74 -6.52 0.62
C MET A 306 8.00 -7.29 1.03
N SER A 307 8.12 -8.54 0.61
CA SER A 307 9.38 -9.27 0.63
C SER A 307 9.50 -10.19 -0.60
N ILE A 308 10.71 -10.45 -1.03
CA ILE A 308 11.03 -11.37 -2.13
C ILE A 308 12.08 -12.35 -1.67
N ASP A 309 11.79 -13.63 -1.81
CA ASP A 309 12.70 -14.73 -1.52
C ASP A 309 13.26 -15.29 -2.84
N GLY A 310 14.51 -15.03 -3.11
CA GLY A 310 15.24 -15.53 -4.27
C GLY A 310 16.12 -16.75 -3.98
N PHE A 311 16.15 -17.25 -2.74
CA PHE A 311 16.96 -18.42 -2.39
C PHE A 311 16.47 -19.71 -3.06
N THR A 312 15.20 -19.77 -3.46
CA THR A 312 14.57 -20.99 -3.99
C THR A 312 14.88 -21.27 -5.46
N ASN A 313 15.54 -20.35 -6.17
CA ASN A 313 15.72 -20.44 -7.63
C ASN A 313 17.07 -21.01 -8.08
N ASN A 314 18.01 -21.23 -7.17
CA ASN A 314 19.38 -21.66 -7.55
C ASN A 314 19.57 -23.16 -7.65
N ASP A 315 18.57 -24.00 -7.32
CA ASP A 315 18.77 -25.46 -7.14
C ASP A 315 18.22 -26.32 -8.30
N ASN A 316 17.79 -25.74 -9.43
CA ASN A 316 17.21 -26.51 -10.54
C ASN A 316 18.22 -27.19 -11.46
N ASN A 317 19.54 -27.09 -11.18
CA ASN A 317 20.57 -27.66 -12.04
C ASN A 317 21.28 -28.91 -11.48
N ASP A 318 21.02 -29.30 -10.24
CA ASP A 318 21.60 -30.53 -9.69
C ASP A 318 20.54 -31.59 -9.44
N ASN A 319 20.53 -32.61 -10.30
CA ASN A 319 19.72 -33.83 -10.21
C ASN A 319 20.22 -34.76 -9.06
N ASN A 320 20.20 -34.31 -7.80
CA ASN A 320 20.53 -35.16 -6.67
C ASN A 320 19.43 -35.16 -5.61
N ASP A 321 19.11 -36.34 -5.11
CA ASP A 321 18.03 -36.71 -4.17
C ASP A 321 18.08 -36.08 -2.75
N ASN A 322 18.77 -34.96 -2.56
CA ASN A 322 18.90 -34.25 -1.27
C ASN A 322 17.93 -33.05 -1.11
N ASN A 323 16.85 -33.02 -1.88
CA ASN A 323 15.93 -31.87 -2.00
C ASN A 323 15.22 -31.41 -0.70
N CYS A 324 15.03 -32.28 0.29
CA CYS A 324 14.31 -31.89 1.52
C CYS A 324 15.15 -31.02 2.46
N ASN A 325 16.48 -31.24 2.51
CA ASN A 325 17.35 -30.48 3.41
C ASN A 325 17.68 -29.08 2.86
N ASN A 326 17.76 -28.92 1.53
CA ASN A 326 18.06 -27.65 0.89
C ASN A 326 16.89 -26.66 1.01
N SER A 327 15.64 -27.12 0.88
CA SER A 327 14.47 -26.24 1.02
C SER A 327 14.27 -25.70 2.44
N GLN A 328 14.64 -26.48 3.48
CA GLN A 328 14.63 -26.00 4.86
C GLN A 328 15.74 -24.99 5.12
N ASN A 329 16.95 -25.21 4.59
CA ASN A 329 18.07 -24.28 4.73
C ASN A 329 17.78 -22.93 4.03
N ASN A 330 17.18 -22.93 2.85
CA ASN A 330 16.81 -21.73 2.09
C ASN A 330 15.75 -20.90 2.83
N ASN A 331 14.71 -21.54 3.37
CA ASN A 331 13.71 -20.85 4.19
C ASN A 331 14.34 -20.27 5.48
N ASN A 332 15.30 -20.94 6.10
CA ASN A 332 15.99 -20.45 7.27
C ASN A 332 16.85 -19.21 6.94
N SER A 333 17.52 -19.18 5.78
CA SER A 333 18.31 -18.03 5.31
C SER A 333 17.43 -16.81 5.01
N PHE A 334 16.25 -17.00 4.39
CA PHE A 334 15.29 -15.93 4.17
C PHE A 334 14.79 -15.33 5.49
N ILE A 335 14.39 -16.16 6.45
CA ILE A 335 13.94 -15.69 7.77
C ILE A 335 15.08 -15.05 8.57
N ALA A 336 16.30 -15.58 8.51
CA ALA A 336 17.46 -14.98 9.15
C ALA A 336 17.75 -13.58 8.59
N GLY A 337 17.70 -13.41 7.25
CA GLY A 337 17.83 -12.11 6.60
C GLY A 337 16.75 -11.12 7.03
N PHE A 338 15.49 -11.57 7.14
CA PHE A 338 14.39 -10.75 7.69
C PHE A 338 14.71 -10.30 9.13
N ASN A 339 15.11 -11.20 10.01
CA ASN A 339 15.41 -10.87 11.41
C ASN A 339 16.55 -9.86 11.54
N ILE A 340 17.62 -10.01 10.74
CA ILE A 340 18.73 -9.04 10.71
C ILE A 340 18.22 -7.67 10.22
N SER A 341 17.42 -7.64 9.16
CA SER A 341 16.82 -6.41 8.62
C SER A 341 15.92 -5.73 9.64
N LEU A 342 15.07 -6.51 10.30
CA LEU A 342 14.15 -6.00 11.32
C LEU A 342 14.90 -5.46 12.55
N ASN A 343 15.98 -6.10 12.98
CA ASN A 343 16.81 -5.59 14.08
C ASN A 343 17.46 -4.25 13.72
N LYS A 344 18.07 -4.15 12.51
CA LYS A 344 18.68 -2.90 12.03
C LYS A 344 17.67 -1.74 12.00
N ILE A 345 16.47 -1.96 11.45
CA ILE A 345 15.47 -0.91 11.36
C ILE A 345 14.81 -0.60 12.73
N LYS A 346 14.65 -1.62 13.59
CA LYS A 346 14.15 -1.44 14.96
C LYS A 346 15.09 -0.57 15.79
N GLU A 347 16.40 -0.75 15.69
CA GLU A 347 17.41 0.08 16.34
C GLU A 347 17.35 1.53 15.81
N LYS A 348 17.21 1.70 14.48
CA LYS A 348 17.14 3.01 13.82
C LYS A 348 15.89 3.80 14.23
N LEU A 349 14.72 3.15 14.27
CA LEU A 349 13.42 3.79 14.47
C LEU A 349 12.87 3.66 15.89
N LYS A 350 13.45 2.79 16.72
CA LYS A 350 12.99 2.47 18.10
C LYS A 350 11.53 1.97 18.14
N THR A 351 11.07 1.33 17.04
CA THR A 351 9.70 0.80 16.95
C THR A 351 9.55 -0.50 17.74
N THR A 352 8.36 -0.69 18.30
CA THR A 352 7.98 -1.89 19.07
C THR A 352 6.81 -2.64 18.47
N ILE A 353 6.22 -2.09 17.41
CA ILE A 353 5.06 -2.68 16.73
C ILE A 353 5.42 -2.94 15.27
N LEU A 354 5.18 -4.17 14.81
CA LEU A 354 5.36 -4.58 13.43
C LEU A 354 4.02 -4.96 12.82
N LEU A 355 3.66 -4.31 11.74
CA LEU A 355 2.56 -4.73 10.87
C LEU A 355 3.13 -5.55 9.72
N VAL A 356 2.47 -6.65 9.38
CA VAL A 356 2.87 -7.49 8.24
C VAL A 356 1.69 -7.65 7.31
N GLU A 357 1.81 -7.18 6.09
CA GLU A 357 0.86 -7.45 5.02
C GLU A 357 1.15 -8.80 4.39
N ASN A 358 0.17 -9.70 4.35
CA ASN A 358 0.35 -11.05 3.85
C ASN A 358 0.31 -11.10 2.31
N THR A 359 1.19 -10.33 1.66
CA THR A 359 1.41 -10.30 0.20
C THR A 359 2.81 -10.81 -0.14
N SER A 360 3.06 -11.19 -1.39
CA SER A 360 4.36 -11.70 -1.85
C SER A 360 4.91 -12.83 -0.95
N ASN A 361 6.17 -12.80 -0.56
CA ASN A 361 6.74 -13.79 0.35
C ASN A 361 6.57 -13.46 1.84
N ASN A 362 5.81 -12.43 2.19
CA ASN A 362 5.48 -12.11 3.59
C ASN A 362 4.68 -13.22 4.29
N ASN A 363 4.04 -14.13 3.55
CA ASN A 363 3.42 -15.32 4.12
C ASN A 363 4.40 -16.19 4.92
N LYS A 364 5.67 -16.30 4.47
CA LYS A 364 6.74 -17.02 5.18
C LYS A 364 7.11 -16.30 6.48
N ILE A 365 7.21 -14.97 6.43
CA ILE A 365 7.47 -14.11 7.59
C ILE A 365 6.33 -14.25 8.60
N LYS A 366 5.09 -14.13 8.14
CA LYS A 366 3.89 -14.29 8.99
C LYS A 366 3.86 -15.67 9.65
N TYR A 367 4.12 -16.74 8.90
CA TYR A 367 4.16 -18.10 9.44
C TYR A 367 5.23 -18.22 10.55
N TYR A 368 6.43 -17.68 10.32
CA TYR A 368 7.50 -17.65 11.30
C TYR A 368 7.10 -16.88 12.57
N LEU A 369 6.60 -15.66 12.43
CA LEU A 369 6.17 -14.83 13.56
C LEU A 369 5.02 -15.48 14.34
N ASN A 370 4.03 -16.03 13.67
CA ASN A 370 2.95 -16.74 14.34
C ASN A 370 3.47 -17.92 15.16
N LYS A 371 4.43 -18.69 14.64
CA LYS A 371 5.07 -19.80 15.38
C LYS A 371 5.85 -19.31 16.59
N LEU A 372 6.55 -18.18 16.46
CA LEU A 372 7.29 -17.55 17.55
C LEU A 372 6.36 -17.08 18.68
N PHE A 373 5.21 -16.53 18.33
CA PHE A 373 4.24 -15.95 19.28
C PHE A 373 3.14 -16.91 19.74
N ILE A 374 3.12 -18.16 19.31
CA ILE A 374 2.14 -19.19 19.79
C ILE A 374 2.14 -19.31 21.31
N THR A 375 3.29 -19.18 21.96
CA THR A 375 3.44 -19.30 23.41
C THR A 375 3.05 -18.02 24.18
N GLN A 376 2.94 -16.87 23.46
CA GLN A 376 2.70 -15.55 24.05
C GLN A 376 1.49 -14.90 23.37
N LYS A 377 0.29 -15.31 23.75
CA LYS A 377 -0.98 -14.86 23.14
C LYS A 377 -1.18 -13.34 23.06
N ASN A 378 -0.46 -12.56 23.84
CA ASN A 378 -0.59 -11.10 23.93
C ASN A 378 0.26 -10.33 22.91
N ASP A 379 1.10 -11.01 22.13
CA ASP A 379 1.99 -10.34 21.17
C ASP A 379 1.40 -10.23 19.75
N ILE A 380 0.29 -10.92 19.45
CA ILE A 380 -0.51 -10.68 18.26
C ILE A 380 -1.60 -9.66 18.62
N LEU A 381 -1.45 -8.44 18.15
CA LEU A 381 -2.33 -7.33 18.51
C LEU A 381 -3.68 -7.41 17.79
N PHE A 382 -3.66 -7.71 16.49
CA PHE A 382 -4.86 -7.85 15.66
C PHE A 382 -4.57 -8.55 14.34
N GLU A 383 -5.62 -9.01 13.69
CA GLU A 383 -5.67 -9.36 12.27
C GLU A 383 -6.82 -8.59 11.60
N SER A 384 -6.52 -7.89 10.50
CA SER A 384 -7.52 -7.16 9.72
C SER A 384 -7.58 -7.69 8.28
N PRO A 385 -8.76 -8.02 7.75
CA PRO A 385 -8.91 -8.31 6.33
C PRO A 385 -8.62 -7.06 5.52
N THR A 386 -7.83 -7.23 4.47
CA THR A 386 -7.36 -6.14 3.60
C THR A 386 -7.47 -6.59 2.15
N ALA A 387 -7.77 -5.67 1.24
CA ALA A 387 -7.82 -6.00 -0.18
C ALA A 387 -7.46 -4.80 -1.05
N PHE A 388 -6.89 -5.10 -2.23
CA PHE A 388 -6.74 -4.14 -3.32
C PHE A 388 -7.82 -4.37 -4.37
N PHE A 389 -8.39 -3.28 -4.88
CA PHE A 389 -9.44 -3.28 -5.88
C PHE A 389 -9.03 -2.44 -7.08
N LEU A 390 -9.41 -2.92 -8.26
CA LEU A 390 -9.28 -2.16 -9.50
C LEU A 390 -10.61 -1.44 -9.82
N TYR A 391 -10.50 -0.18 -10.19
CA TYR A 391 -11.62 0.61 -10.69
C TYR A 391 -11.43 0.83 -12.20
N ASN A 392 -12.48 0.58 -12.95
CA ASN A 392 -12.52 0.58 -14.41
C ASN A 392 -11.65 -0.53 -15.06
N TYR A 393 -11.43 -1.64 -14.36
CA TYR A 393 -10.68 -2.78 -14.91
C TYR A 393 -11.17 -4.11 -14.33
N VAL A 394 -11.31 -5.12 -15.19
CA VAL A 394 -11.65 -6.50 -14.80
C VAL A 394 -10.43 -7.38 -14.90
N SER A 395 -10.11 -8.03 -13.80
CA SER A 395 -9.11 -9.09 -13.70
C SER A 395 -9.63 -10.16 -12.75
N TYR A 396 -9.18 -11.40 -12.90
CA TYR A 396 -9.37 -12.40 -11.86
C TYR A 396 -8.69 -11.97 -10.57
N SER A 397 -9.23 -12.40 -9.44
CA SER A 397 -8.51 -12.33 -8.16
C SER A 397 -7.30 -13.25 -8.22
N ILE A 398 -6.20 -12.79 -7.66
CA ILE A 398 -4.95 -13.54 -7.58
C ILE A 398 -4.63 -13.91 -6.14
N PRO A 399 -3.92 -15.02 -5.89
CA PRO A 399 -3.41 -15.37 -4.58
C PRO A 399 -2.48 -14.26 -4.04
N SER A 400 -2.52 -13.99 -2.75
CA SER A 400 -1.75 -12.87 -2.15
C SER A 400 -0.24 -13.05 -2.29
N GLU A 401 0.25 -14.28 -2.26
CA GLU A 401 1.66 -14.62 -2.50
C GLU A 401 2.11 -14.41 -3.96
N LYS A 402 1.16 -14.24 -4.89
CA LYS A 402 1.42 -13.95 -6.30
C LYS A 402 1.32 -12.45 -6.65
N LEU A 403 1.03 -11.61 -5.69
CA LEU A 403 1.08 -10.15 -5.83
C LEU A 403 2.40 -9.61 -5.27
N LEU A 404 3.15 -8.89 -6.09
CA LEU A 404 4.24 -8.03 -5.65
C LEU A 404 3.78 -6.57 -5.75
N ILE A 405 3.72 -5.88 -4.63
CA ILE A 405 3.31 -4.47 -4.61
C ILE A 405 4.21 -3.63 -3.69
N LEU A 406 4.70 -2.52 -4.24
CA LEU A 406 5.38 -1.44 -3.53
C LEU A 406 4.51 -0.18 -3.65
N TYR A 407 3.97 0.37 -2.53
CA TYR A 407 3.02 1.47 -2.58
C TYR A 407 3.18 2.47 -1.43
#